data_2180c22b5bb2612a7ac6064708cf2ca3
#
_entry.id   2180c22b5bb2612a7ac6064708cf2ca3
#
_cell.length_a   1.000
_cell.length_b   1.000
_cell.length_c   1.000
_cell.angle_alpha   90.00
_cell.angle_beta   90.00
_cell.angle_gamma   90.00
#
_symmetry.space_group_name_H-M   'P 1'
#
loop_
_entity.id
_entity.type
_entity.pdbx_description
1 polymer ?
#
loop_
_entity_poly.entity_id
_entity_poly.type
_entity_poly.pdbx_seq_one_letter_code
_entity_poly.pdbx_strand_id
1 'polypeptide(L)'
;MGRRGGKQRQGNSYSNPFCHNGNMELWQSASMNNRLYHYYIDVITKMAASRFRWLNLPPTCDERYLELTLVHQGMASIAFPKSMPGTFLSLQCAPIGKPDMYDRAVRWNAIGMNGTRYSCTRKQGVVVYDNETRYPLMDGIELYANELAHIRITRRVNRMHQQIPFILTGPQERRQDMVNLFKQVAGGEPAVIGTSDLQQIEYQALQTGVTFLGEELAVDEQNVWTRIFTMLGIKNTTMKQERQTEDEIKAQENPASLVAASALTERRKVADELNSRFGQYLEAPIQVVWRQDNESDNWNLSHNMVSIAKAAKA
;
A
#
# COMPACT_ATOMS: atom_id res chain seq x y z
N MET A 1 33.00 31.30 33.58
CA MET A 1 32.41 31.36 32.20
C MET A 1 32.08 29.94 31.77
N GLY A 2 30.85 29.52 31.98
CA GLY A 2 30.37 28.16 31.66
C GLY A 2 29.56 28.16 30.37
N ARG A 3 30.02 27.44 29.35
CA ARG A 3 29.26 27.21 28.13
C ARG A 3 28.18 26.16 28.38
N ARG A 4 26.90 26.56 28.31
CA ARG A 4 25.75 25.66 28.28
C ARG A 4 25.66 25.00 26.91
N GLY A 5 25.92 23.70 26.85
CA GLY A 5 25.66 22.88 25.68
C GLY A 5 24.15 22.70 25.49
N GLY A 6 23.62 23.21 24.38
CA GLY A 6 22.24 22.96 23.97
C GLY A 6 22.08 21.49 23.61
N LYS A 7 21.23 20.75 24.33
CA LYS A 7 20.74 19.43 23.92
C LYS A 7 19.84 19.63 22.71
N GLN A 8 20.31 19.26 21.54
CA GLN A 8 19.44 19.02 20.39
C GLN A 8 18.45 17.92 20.77
N ARG A 9 17.16 18.26 20.76
CA ARG A 9 16.08 17.28 20.80
C ARG A 9 16.20 16.43 19.53
N GLN A 10 16.69 15.22 19.67
CA GLN A 10 16.50 14.17 18.68
C GLN A 10 14.98 13.97 18.56
N GLY A 11 14.42 14.38 17.43
CA GLY A 11 13.06 14.04 17.06
C GLY A 11 12.97 12.52 17.02
N ASN A 12 12.08 11.95 17.84
CA ASN A 12 11.67 10.57 17.73
C ASN A 12 11.08 10.37 16.34
N SER A 13 11.90 9.97 15.38
CA SER A 13 11.39 9.32 14.19
C SER A 13 10.88 7.96 14.68
N TYR A 14 9.57 7.82 14.81
CA TYR A 14 8.96 6.51 14.86
C TYR A 14 9.34 5.80 13.56
N SER A 15 10.44 5.06 13.61
CA SER A 15 10.80 4.13 12.55
C SER A 15 9.66 3.13 12.46
N ASN A 16 8.91 3.18 11.36
CA ASN A 16 7.89 2.18 11.11
C ASN A 16 8.61 0.82 11.11
N PRO A 17 8.35 -0.07 12.08
CA PRO A 17 9.08 -1.34 12.21
C PRO A 17 8.78 -2.29 11.05
N PHE A 18 7.80 -1.95 10.22
CA PHE A 18 7.44 -2.64 8.99
C PHE A 18 8.20 -2.10 7.77
N CYS A 19 9.01 -1.04 7.91
CA CYS A 19 9.92 -0.65 6.86
C CYS A 19 11.12 -1.60 6.85
N HIS A 20 11.16 -2.52 5.90
CA HIS A 20 12.35 -3.30 5.61
C HIS A 20 13.51 -2.35 5.24
N ASN A 21 14.55 -2.31 6.06
CA ASN A 21 15.84 -1.68 5.72
C ASN A 21 16.62 -2.53 4.70
N GLY A 22 15.94 -2.99 3.65
CA GLY A 22 16.57 -3.72 2.56
C GLY A 22 17.17 -2.74 1.56
N ASN A 23 18.49 -2.65 1.51
CA ASN A 23 19.30 -2.01 0.45
C ASN A 23 18.85 -0.62 -0.03
N MET A 24 18.86 0.33 0.87
CA MET A 24 18.62 1.75 0.57
C MET A 24 19.69 2.39 -0.32
N GLU A 25 20.84 1.73 -0.53
CA GLU A 25 22.01 2.34 -1.21
C GLU A 25 21.83 2.51 -2.72
N LEU A 26 21.00 1.72 -3.36
CA LEU A 26 20.75 1.82 -4.82
C LEU A 26 19.83 2.99 -5.22
N TRP A 27 19.10 3.59 -4.28
CA TRP A 27 18.05 4.59 -4.55
C TRP A 27 18.38 6.00 -4.06
N GLN A 28 19.58 6.22 -3.55
CA GLN A 28 20.01 7.52 -3.00
C GLN A 28 20.15 8.64 -4.03
N SER A 29 20.12 8.36 -5.31
CA SER A 29 20.41 9.35 -6.34
C SER A 29 19.28 10.35 -6.67
N ALA A 30 18.03 10.07 -6.24
CA ALA A 30 16.94 11.02 -6.42
C ALA A 30 15.89 10.89 -5.30
N SER A 31 15.89 11.85 -4.36
CA SER A 31 14.94 11.89 -3.24
C SER A 31 13.46 11.79 -3.64
N MET A 32 13.13 12.18 -4.86
CA MET A 32 11.78 12.11 -5.41
C MET A 32 11.37 10.71 -5.85
N ASN A 33 12.31 9.91 -6.39
CA ASN A 33 12.05 8.54 -6.80
C ASN A 33 11.75 7.67 -5.57
N ASN A 34 12.52 7.89 -4.51
CA ASN A 34 12.30 7.24 -3.23
C ASN A 34 10.93 7.59 -2.63
N ARG A 35 10.48 8.86 -2.71
CA ARG A 35 9.15 9.28 -2.24
C ARG A 35 8.02 8.62 -3.01
N LEU A 36 8.13 8.48 -4.33
CA LEU A 36 7.11 7.81 -5.15
C LEU A 36 7.00 6.33 -4.80
N TYR A 37 8.12 5.65 -4.66
CA TYR A 37 8.16 4.26 -4.25
C TYR A 37 7.47 4.04 -2.89
N HIS A 38 7.85 4.81 -1.86
CA HIS A 38 7.22 4.72 -0.56
C HIS A 38 5.74 5.11 -0.55
N TYR A 39 5.35 6.06 -1.39
CA TYR A 39 3.95 6.40 -1.58
C TYR A 39 3.13 5.21 -2.09
N TYR A 40 3.61 4.51 -3.11
CA TYR A 40 2.91 3.35 -3.65
C TYR A 40 2.90 2.17 -2.67
N ILE A 41 4.00 1.93 -1.95
CA ILE A 41 4.01 0.94 -0.85
C ILE A 41 2.91 1.26 0.16
N ASP A 42 2.84 2.50 0.64
CA ASP A 42 1.84 2.92 1.64
C ASP A 42 0.41 2.74 1.12
N VAL A 43 0.12 3.15 -0.12
CA VAL A 43 -1.20 3.00 -0.73
C VAL A 43 -1.59 1.53 -0.86
N ILE A 44 -0.72 0.68 -1.43
CA ILE A 44 -1.04 -0.74 -1.65
C ILE A 44 -1.15 -1.47 -0.31
N THR A 45 -0.28 -1.17 0.67
CA THR A 45 -0.35 -1.75 2.02
C THR A 45 -1.66 -1.38 2.73
N LYS A 46 -2.12 -0.14 2.61
CA LYS A 46 -3.44 0.27 3.14
C LYS A 46 -4.58 -0.53 2.52
N MET A 47 -4.55 -0.72 1.21
CA MET A 47 -5.54 -1.55 0.50
C MET A 47 -5.47 -2.99 0.98
N ALA A 48 -4.27 -3.57 1.11
CA ALA A 48 -4.06 -4.94 1.57
C ALA A 48 -4.59 -5.15 2.99
N ALA A 49 -4.27 -4.26 3.93
CA ALA A 49 -4.66 -4.37 5.34
C ALA A 49 -6.15 -4.09 5.59
N SER A 50 -6.83 -3.40 4.66
CA SER A 50 -8.25 -3.07 4.80
C SER A 50 -9.21 -4.06 4.16
N ARG A 51 -8.71 -5.19 3.61
CA ARG A 51 -9.55 -6.17 2.89
C ARG A 51 -10.58 -6.88 3.75
N PHE A 52 -10.20 -7.21 4.99
CA PHE A 52 -11.01 -8.04 5.89
C PHE A 52 -11.50 -7.25 7.09
N ARG A 53 -12.57 -7.74 7.69
CA ARG A 53 -13.11 -7.25 8.95
C ARG A 53 -13.36 -8.44 9.89
N TRP A 54 -12.84 -8.31 11.11
CA TRP A 54 -13.03 -9.26 12.18
C TRP A 54 -14.20 -8.81 13.07
N LEU A 55 -15.29 -9.52 13.02
CA LEU A 55 -16.45 -9.27 13.85
C LEU A 55 -16.29 -9.98 15.20
N ASN A 56 -16.69 -9.31 16.29
CA ASN A 56 -16.61 -9.82 17.65
C ASN A 56 -15.18 -10.17 18.11
N LEU A 57 -14.16 -9.57 17.50
CA LEU A 57 -12.80 -9.71 17.98
C LEU A 57 -12.70 -9.11 19.39
N PRO A 58 -12.08 -9.80 20.39
CA PRO A 58 -11.92 -9.23 21.72
C PRO A 58 -11.29 -7.83 21.70
N PRO A 59 -11.76 -6.89 22.51
CA PRO A 59 -11.30 -5.50 22.48
C PRO A 59 -9.82 -5.30 22.81
N THR A 60 -9.20 -6.31 23.39
CA THR A 60 -7.74 -6.34 23.66
C THR A 60 -6.90 -6.74 22.45
N CYS A 61 -7.54 -7.22 21.37
CA CYS A 61 -6.90 -7.47 20.08
C CYS A 61 -7.01 -6.25 19.18
N ASP A 62 -5.90 -5.79 18.64
CA ASP A 62 -5.88 -4.73 17.62
C ASP A 62 -5.97 -5.37 16.23
N GLU A 63 -7.15 -5.23 15.57
CA GLU A 63 -7.40 -5.73 14.22
C GLU A 63 -6.42 -5.13 13.19
N ARG A 64 -6.18 -3.82 13.29
CA ARG A 64 -5.24 -3.11 12.41
C ARG A 64 -3.84 -3.70 12.50
N TYR A 65 -3.37 -3.95 13.72
CA TYR A 65 -2.03 -4.51 13.94
C TYR A 65 -1.94 -5.96 13.45
N LEU A 66 -3.01 -6.74 13.63
CA LEU A 66 -3.13 -8.11 13.14
C LEU A 66 -2.99 -8.15 11.61
N GLU A 67 -3.81 -7.38 10.88
CA GLU A 67 -3.81 -7.37 9.42
C GLU A 67 -2.50 -6.80 8.85
N LEU A 68 -1.95 -5.73 9.44
CA LEU A 68 -0.64 -5.21 9.05
C LEU A 68 0.48 -6.24 9.25
N THR A 69 0.47 -6.98 10.36
CA THR A 69 1.45 -8.04 10.63
C THR A 69 1.34 -9.16 9.59
N LEU A 70 0.11 -9.55 9.21
CA LEU A 70 -0.12 -10.54 8.17
C LEU A 70 0.42 -10.10 6.80
N VAL A 71 0.17 -8.85 6.41
CA VAL A 71 0.68 -8.30 5.14
C VAL A 71 2.21 -8.29 5.11
N HIS A 72 2.86 -7.90 6.21
CA HIS A 72 4.32 -7.75 6.26
C HIS A 72 5.08 -9.05 6.52
N GLN A 73 4.54 -9.95 7.33
CA GLN A 73 5.24 -11.15 7.80
C GLN A 73 4.63 -12.46 7.28
N GLY A 74 3.45 -12.39 6.63
CA GLY A 74 2.71 -13.57 6.18
C GLY A 74 2.08 -14.39 7.32
N MET A 75 2.43 -14.08 8.57
CA MET A 75 1.91 -14.76 9.75
C MET A 75 1.80 -13.84 10.97
N ALA A 76 0.81 -14.09 11.80
CA ALA A 76 0.60 -13.41 13.07
C ALA A 76 0.14 -14.40 14.14
N SER A 77 -0.01 -13.96 15.36
CA SER A 77 -0.47 -14.81 16.46
C SER A 77 -1.55 -14.08 17.26
N ILE A 78 -2.65 -14.78 17.52
CA ILE A 78 -3.61 -14.38 18.56
C ILE A 78 -3.25 -15.22 19.78
N ALA A 79 -2.60 -14.58 20.76
CA ALA A 79 -2.08 -15.20 21.96
C ALA A 79 -3.04 -15.04 23.14
N PHE A 80 -3.12 -16.08 23.96
CA PHE A 80 -3.82 -16.10 25.24
C PHE A 80 -2.81 -16.41 26.35
N PRO A 81 -2.05 -15.41 26.83
CA PRO A 81 -0.95 -15.63 27.75
C PRO A 81 -1.44 -16.11 29.12
N LYS A 82 -0.77 -17.09 29.70
CA LYS A 82 -1.09 -17.56 31.08
C LYS A 82 -0.93 -16.47 32.14
N SER A 83 -0.03 -15.52 31.89
CA SER A 83 0.20 -14.38 32.78
C SER A 83 -0.93 -13.35 32.80
N MET A 84 -1.83 -13.41 31.82
CA MET A 84 -2.98 -12.49 31.66
C MET A 84 -4.24 -13.31 31.32
N PRO A 85 -4.81 -14.05 32.26
CA PRO A 85 -5.97 -14.86 32.02
C PRO A 85 -7.16 -14.04 31.51
N GLY A 86 -7.88 -14.55 30.50
CA GLY A 86 -9.01 -13.84 29.89
C GLY A 86 -8.64 -12.78 28.86
N THR A 87 -7.35 -12.53 28.61
CA THR A 87 -6.89 -11.51 27.67
C THR A 87 -6.36 -12.13 26.39
N PHE A 88 -6.90 -11.70 25.26
CA PHE A 88 -6.38 -12.06 23.93
C PHE A 88 -5.53 -10.92 23.39
N LEU A 89 -4.42 -11.26 22.76
CA LEU A 89 -3.49 -10.27 22.20
C LEU A 89 -3.13 -10.64 20.76
N SER A 90 -3.32 -9.70 19.84
CA SER A 90 -2.79 -9.82 18.47
C SER A 90 -1.32 -9.40 18.45
N LEU A 91 -0.43 -10.33 18.13
CA LEU A 91 1.03 -10.16 18.24
C LEU A 91 1.73 -10.75 17.01
N GLN A 92 3.00 -10.35 16.81
CA GLN A 92 3.86 -10.97 15.81
C GLN A 92 4.13 -12.42 16.21
N CYS A 93 4.29 -13.29 15.21
CA CYS A 93 4.55 -14.70 15.40
C CYS A 93 5.98 -15.04 14.96
N ALA A 94 6.78 -15.55 15.89
CA ALA A 94 8.11 -16.11 15.60
C ALA A 94 8.12 -17.60 15.98
N PRO A 95 7.97 -18.53 14.99
CA PRO A 95 8.01 -19.96 15.24
C PRO A 95 9.31 -20.41 15.91
N ILE A 96 9.21 -21.37 16.82
CA ILE A 96 10.36 -21.94 17.55
C ILE A 96 10.36 -23.44 17.41
N GLY A 97 11.53 -24.00 17.15
CA GLY A 97 11.75 -25.44 17.05
C GLY A 97 11.28 -26.01 15.72
N LYS A 98 11.02 -27.32 15.71
CA LYS A 98 10.56 -28.02 14.50
C LYS A 98 9.05 -27.84 14.32
N PRO A 99 8.58 -27.56 13.11
CA PRO A 99 7.15 -27.59 12.79
C PRO A 99 6.59 -29.01 12.87
N ASP A 100 5.27 -29.15 12.76
CA ASP A 100 4.62 -30.47 12.61
C ASP A 100 4.83 -30.99 11.16
N MET A 101 4.31 -32.20 10.89
CA MET A 101 4.45 -32.88 9.61
C MET A 101 3.83 -32.09 8.41
N TYR A 102 2.99 -31.08 8.69
CA TYR A 102 2.34 -30.20 7.71
C TYR A 102 2.92 -28.78 7.75
N ASP A 103 4.14 -28.62 8.27
CA ASP A 103 4.82 -27.34 8.39
C ASP A 103 4.06 -26.29 9.21
N ARG A 104 3.26 -26.70 10.20
CA ARG A 104 2.56 -25.78 11.10
C ARG A 104 3.37 -25.56 12.36
N ALA A 105 3.40 -24.31 12.84
CA ALA A 105 4.07 -23.98 14.08
C ALA A 105 3.43 -24.70 15.27
N VAL A 106 4.25 -25.44 16.05
CA VAL A 106 3.82 -26.12 17.28
C VAL A 106 4.08 -25.21 18.49
N ARG A 107 5.18 -24.46 18.46
CA ARG A 107 5.57 -23.48 19.47
C ARG A 107 6.03 -22.21 18.77
N TRP A 108 5.74 -21.08 19.36
CA TRP A 108 6.17 -19.78 18.84
C TRP A 108 6.34 -18.76 19.96
N ASN A 109 7.13 -17.74 19.72
CA ASN A 109 7.10 -16.52 20.51
C ASN A 109 6.10 -15.56 19.90
N ALA A 110 5.13 -15.13 20.69
CA ALA A 110 4.27 -14.00 20.38
C ALA A 110 4.96 -12.73 20.88
N ILE A 111 5.27 -11.80 19.96
CA ILE A 111 6.14 -10.65 20.22
C ILE A 111 5.35 -9.37 20.02
N GLY A 112 5.31 -8.53 21.05
CA GLY A 112 4.73 -7.20 20.98
C GLY A 112 5.75 -6.16 20.49
N MET A 113 5.27 -5.06 19.93
CA MET A 113 6.09 -3.94 19.46
C MET A 113 6.94 -3.28 20.56
N ASN A 114 6.50 -3.39 21.81
CA ASN A 114 7.23 -2.92 22.99
C ASN A 114 8.35 -3.89 23.45
N GLY A 115 8.62 -4.95 22.68
CA GLY A 115 9.61 -5.97 22.99
C GLY A 115 9.13 -7.06 23.96
N THR A 116 7.89 -7.01 24.44
CA THR A 116 7.30 -8.06 25.28
C THR A 116 7.20 -9.36 24.49
N ARG A 117 7.57 -10.49 25.14
CA ARG A 117 7.56 -11.81 24.48
C ARG A 117 6.79 -12.82 25.34
N TYR A 118 5.91 -13.55 24.70
CA TYR A 118 5.19 -14.66 25.31
C TYR A 118 5.51 -15.94 24.54
N SER A 119 6.07 -16.94 25.25
CA SER A 119 6.27 -18.26 24.65
C SER A 119 4.93 -19.00 24.63
N CYS A 120 4.42 -19.25 23.46
CA CYS A 120 3.09 -19.82 23.23
C CYS A 120 3.18 -21.21 22.61
N THR A 121 2.17 -22.01 22.93
CA THR A 121 1.87 -23.28 22.30
C THR A 121 0.44 -23.24 21.78
N ARG A 122 0.01 -24.27 21.05
CA ARG A 122 -1.38 -24.40 20.59
C ARG A 122 -2.43 -24.30 21.72
N LYS A 123 -2.05 -24.54 22.99
CA LYS A 123 -2.96 -24.37 24.15
C LYS A 123 -3.08 -22.90 24.59
N GLN A 124 -2.22 -22.02 24.11
CA GLN A 124 -2.08 -20.64 24.56
C GLN A 124 -2.28 -19.61 23.44
N GLY A 125 -2.83 -20.05 22.32
CA GLY A 125 -3.12 -19.16 21.19
C GLY A 125 -3.24 -19.92 19.88
N VAL A 126 -3.45 -19.16 18.83
CA VAL A 126 -3.56 -19.63 17.46
C VAL A 126 -2.64 -18.81 16.57
N VAL A 127 -1.99 -19.46 15.60
CA VAL A 127 -1.22 -18.78 14.55
C VAL A 127 -2.14 -18.52 13.37
N VAL A 128 -2.13 -17.29 12.92
CA VAL A 128 -2.86 -16.79 11.75
C VAL A 128 -1.90 -16.72 10.57
N TYR A 129 -2.26 -17.28 9.44
CA TYR A 129 -1.53 -17.13 8.19
C TYR A 129 -2.30 -16.20 7.24
N ASP A 130 -1.59 -15.38 6.47
CA ASP A 130 -2.23 -14.48 5.51
C ASP A 130 -2.88 -15.25 4.35
N ASN A 131 -2.23 -16.32 3.90
CA ASN A 131 -2.65 -17.16 2.78
C ASN A 131 -2.17 -18.61 2.96
N GLU A 132 -2.62 -19.51 2.11
CA GLU A 132 -2.26 -20.93 2.16
C GLU A 132 -0.77 -21.17 1.87
N THR A 133 -0.13 -20.32 1.08
CA THR A 133 1.30 -20.43 0.77
C THR A 133 2.20 -19.88 1.87
N ARG A 134 1.64 -19.10 2.83
CA ARG A 134 2.32 -18.49 3.98
C ARG A 134 3.41 -17.48 3.62
N TYR A 135 3.44 -17.04 2.36
CA TYR A 135 4.33 -15.97 1.93
C TYR A 135 3.71 -14.61 2.24
N PRO A 136 4.53 -13.64 2.71
CA PRO A 136 4.06 -12.28 2.94
C PRO A 136 3.67 -11.61 1.63
N LEU A 137 2.62 -10.78 1.67
CA LEU A 137 2.23 -9.97 0.52
C LEU A 137 3.23 -8.85 0.23
N MET A 138 4.05 -8.49 1.22
CA MET A 138 4.95 -7.34 1.14
C MET A 138 5.92 -7.43 -0.03
N ASP A 139 6.45 -8.62 -0.35
CA ASP A 139 7.35 -8.82 -1.48
C ASP A 139 6.69 -8.44 -2.81
N GLY A 140 5.42 -8.83 -2.99
CA GLY A 140 4.64 -8.45 -4.16
C GLY A 140 4.28 -6.96 -4.18
N ILE A 141 3.98 -6.37 -3.02
CA ILE A 141 3.71 -4.95 -2.87
C ILE A 141 4.93 -4.12 -3.26
N GLU A 142 6.12 -4.50 -2.79
CA GLU A 142 7.37 -3.82 -3.13
C GLU A 142 7.67 -3.89 -4.63
N LEU A 143 7.45 -5.05 -5.25
CA LEU A 143 7.64 -5.24 -6.68
C LEU A 143 6.75 -4.29 -7.50
N TYR A 144 5.44 -4.29 -7.25
CA TYR A 144 4.51 -3.45 -7.99
C TYR A 144 4.63 -1.96 -7.65
N ALA A 145 4.98 -1.61 -6.41
CA ALA A 145 5.26 -0.23 -6.03
C ALA A 145 6.46 0.33 -6.81
N ASN A 146 7.49 -0.49 -7.03
CA ASN A 146 8.64 -0.13 -7.83
C ASN A 146 8.25 0.07 -9.31
N GLU A 147 7.46 -0.84 -9.88
CA GLU A 147 6.98 -0.75 -11.26
C GLU A 147 6.16 0.53 -11.48
N LEU A 148 5.18 0.83 -10.60
CA LEU A 148 4.40 2.07 -10.65
C LEU A 148 5.26 3.32 -10.51
N ALA A 149 6.25 3.30 -9.62
CA ALA A 149 7.17 4.42 -9.44
C ALA A 149 7.98 4.68 -10.73
N HIS A 150 8.46 3.62 -11.39
CA HIS A 150 9.18 3.74 -12.65
C HIS A 150 8.31 4.28 -13.78
N ILE A 151 7.09 3.79 -13.95
CA ILE A 151 6.14 4.32 -14.94
C ILE A 151 5.92 5.82 -14.73
N ARG A 152 5.72 6.24 -13.49
CA ARG A 152 5.50 7.65 -13.14
C ARG A 152 6.71 8.52 -13.43
N ILE A 153 7.90 8.03 -13.14
CA ILE A 153 9.18 8.70 -13.44
C ILE A 153 9.35 8.82 -14.95
N THR A 154 9.15 7.73 -15.70
CA THR A 154 9.27 7.71 -17.16
C THR A 154 8.30 8.71 -17.80
N ARG A 155 7.04 8.74 -17.34
CA ARG A 155 6.05 9.73 -17.81
C ARG A 155 6.49 11.16 -17.55
N ARG A 156 7.07 11.43 -16.37
CA ARG A 156 7.60 12.74 -16.03
C ARG A 156 8.77 13.12 -16.95
N VAL A 157 9.73 12.23 -17.15
CA VAL A 157 10.88 12.44 -18.02
C VAL A 157 10.43 12.65 -19.47
N ASN A 158 9.49 11.83 -19.97
CA ASN A 158 8.92 12.00 -21.31
C ASN A 158 8.28 13.39 -21.49
N ARG A 159 7.50 13.85 -20.50
CA ARG A 159 6.94 15.21 -20.53
C ARG A 159 8.02 16.30 -20.53
N MET A 160 9.11 16.11 -19.79
CA MET A 160 10.22 17.06 -19.80
C MET A 160 10.91 17.11 -21.17
N HIS A 161 11.03 15.98 -21.86
CA HIS A 161 11.58 15.92 -23.22
C HIS A 161 10.66 16.53 -24.27
N GLN A 162 9.36 16.64 -24.01
CA GLN A 162 8.40 17.36 -24.87
C GLN A 162 8.47 18.88 -24.67
N GLN A 163 9.03 19.36 -23.56
CA GLN A 163 9.36 20.77 -23.41
C GLN A 163 10.58 21.04 -24.30
N ILE A 164 10.37 21.74 -25.38
CA ILE A 164 11.42 22.01 -26.37
C ILE A 164 12.58 22.73 -25.67
N PRO A 165 13.75 22.11 -25.50
CA PRO A 165 14.88 22.80 -24.94
C PRO A 165 15.43 23.78 -25.98
N PHE A 166 15.62 25.02 -25.57
CA PHE A 166 16.23 26.04 -26.39
C PHE A 166 17.70 26.19 -26.06
N ILE A 167 18.53 26.28 -27.08
CA ILE A 167 19.89 26.81 -26.93
C ILE A 167 19.84 28.25 -27.25
N LEU A 168 20.24 29.11 -26.30
CA LEU A 168 20.43 30.53 -26.49
C LEU A 168 21.92 30.76 -26.67
N THR A 169 22.31 31.20 -27.84
CA THR A 169 23.69 31.60 -28.17
C THR A 169 23.78 33.10 -28.39
N GLY A 170 24.79 33.73 -27.82
CA GLY A 170 25.00 35.14 -27.94
C GLY A 170 26.29 35.58 -27.26
N PRO A 171 26.69 36.86 -27.42
CA PRO A 171 27.87 37.41 -26.78
C PRO A 171 27.82 37.26 -25.25
N GLN A 172 29.00 37.05 -24.64
CA GLN A 172 29.12 36.86 -23.20
C GLN A 172 28.57 38.02 -22.37
N GLU A 173 28.64 39.24 -22.93
CA GLU A 173 28.11 40.45 -22.33
C GLU A 173 26.58 40.42 -22.15
N ARG A 174 25.87 39.60 -22.95
CA ARG A 174 24.40 39.44 -22.94
C ARG A 174 23.92 38.24 -22.14
N ARG A 175 24.80 37.61 -21.38
CA ARG A 175 24.46 36.40 -20.59
C ARG A 175 23.26 36.63 -19.66
N GLN A 176 23.15 37.80 -19.05
CA GLN A 176 22.05 38.14 -18.15
C GLN A 176 20.71 38.22 -18.88
N ASP A 177 20.73 38.81 -20.09
CA ASP A 177 19.53 38.91 -20.94
C ASP A 177 19.08 37.53 -21.41
N MET A 178 20.00 36.64 -21.77
CA MET A 178 19.70 35.24 -22.10
C MET A 178 19.08 34.50 -20.92
N VAL A 179 19.59 34.68 -19.69
CA VAL A 179 19.03 34.08 -18.48
C VAL A 179 17.61 34.60 -18.19
N ASN A 180 17.37 35.90 -18.39
CA ASN A 180 16.04 36.50 -18.19
C ASN A 180 15.05 35.99 -19.24
N LEU A 181 15.45 35.93 -20.51
CA LEU A 181 14.65 35.34 -21.58
C LEU A 181 14.30 33.90 -21.29
N PHE A 182 15.26 33.09 -20.85
CA PHE A 182 15.02 31.68 -20.44
C PHE A 182 14.03 31.58 -19.30
N LYS A 183 14.12 32.46 -18.29
CA LYS A 183 13.18 32.48 -17.17
C LYS A 183 11.75 32.77 -17.58
N GLN A 184 11.56 33.72 -18.51
CA GLN A 184 10.24 34.07 -19.05
C GLN A 184 9.64 32.92 -19.84
N VAL A 185 10.40 32.31 -20.73
CA VAL A 185 9.95 31.10 -21.49
C VAL A 185 9.66 29.91 -20.55
N ALA A 186 10.53 29.63 -19.57
CA ALA A 186 10.34 28.59 -18.60
C ALA A 186 9.17 28.87 -17.64
N GLY A 187 8.85 30.12 -17.40
CA GLY A 187 7.68 30.56 -16.62
C GLY A 187 6.35 30.43 -17.37
N GLY A 188 6.38 30.09 -18.66
CA GLY A 188 5.16 29.90 -19.46
C GLY A 188 4.51 31.21 -19.86
N GLU A 189 5.26 32.32 -19.91
CA GLU A 189 4.73 33.62 -20.36
C GLU A 189 4.36 33.56 -21.85
N PRO A 190 3.15 33.99 -22.23
CA PRO A 190 2.65 33.85 -23.59
C PRO A 190 3.34 34.80 -24.62
N ALA A 191 4.08 35.79 -24.14
CA ALA A 191 4.85 36.71 -24.97
C ALA A 191 6.13 37.15 -24.27
N VAL A 192 7.21 37.14 -25.00
CA VAL A 192 8.50 37.69 -24.56
C VAL A 192 8.66 39.06 -25.17
N ILE A 193 8.72 40.11 -24.32
CA ILE A 193 8.95 41.48 -24.77
C ILE A 193 10.45 41.70 -24.73
N GLY A 194 11.03 41.88 -25.91
CA GLY A 194 12.44 42.19 -26.10
C GLY A 194 12.69 43.59 -26.70
N THR A 195 13.81 44.14 -26.37
CA THR A 195 14.33 45.36 -27.04
C THR A 195 15.01 44.99 -28.36
N SER A 196 15.21 45.96 -29.26
CA SER A 196 15.87 45.78 -30.57
C SER A 196 17.24 45.09 -30.50
N ASP A 197 17.88 45.13 -29.35
CA ASP A 197 19.19 44.54 -29.09
C ASP A 197 19.15 42.98 -28.98
N LEU A 198 17.97 42.39 -28.89
CA LEU A 198 17.82 40.90 -28.88
C LEU A 198 18.13 40.25 -30.24
N GLN A 199 18.26 41.02 -31.32
CA GLN A 199 18.63 40.51 -32.66
C GLN A 199 20.00 39.80 -32.68
N GLN A 200 20.85 40.01 -31.67
CA GLN A 200 22.15 39.34 -31.53
C GLN A 200 22.10 38.01 -30.77
N ILE A 201 20.92 37.65 -30.27
CA ILE A 201 20.72 36.37 -29.58
C ILE A 201 20.05 35.39 -30.55
N GLU A 202 20.80 34.38 -30.95
CA GLU A 202 20.25 33.29 -31.74
C GLU A 202 19.61 32.26 -30.80
N TYR A 203 18.40 31.83 -31.12
CA TYR A 203 17.76 30.69 -30.44
C TYR A 203 17.62 29.52 -31.40
N GLN A 204 18.03 28.36 -30.95
CA GLN A 204 17.85 27.10 -31.66
C GLN A 204 17.03 26.14 -30.84
N ALA A 205 15.88 25.71 -31.35
CA ALA A 205 15.11 24.67 -30.75
C ALA A 205 15.79 23.30 -30.97
N LEU A 206 16.14 22.62 -29.90
CA LEU A 206 16.65 21.26 -29.98
C LEU A 206 15.46 20.29 -30.16
N GLN A 207 15.29 19.79 -31.37
CA GLN A 207 14.37 18.69 -31.60
C GLN A 207 14.97 17.39 -31.05
N THR A 208 14.46 16.92 -29.93
CA THR A 208 14.95 15.71 -29.28
C THR A 208 14.54 14.42 -30.00
N GLY A 209 13.59 14.49 -30.94
CA GLY A 209 13.05 13.31 -31.67
C GLY A 209 12.33 12.31 -30.76
N VAL A 210 12.11 12.63 -29.49
CA VAL A 210 11.46 11.75 -28.53
C VAL A 210 9.96 11.71 -28.77
N THR A 211 9.41 10.51 -29.00
CA THR A 211 7.97 10.30 -29.14
C THR A 211 7.25 10.55 -27.83
N PHE A 212 6.05 11.13 -27.88
CA PHE A 212 5.20 11.29 -26.72
C PHE A 212 4.52 9.96 -26.38
N LEU A 213 4.89 9.38 -25.23
CA LEU A 213 4.41 8.09 -24.73
C LEU A 213 3.34 8.22 -23.63
N GLY A 214 2.60 9.32 -23.61
CA GLY A 214 1.67 9.65 -22.52
C GLY A 214 0.51 8.67 -22.38
N GLU A 215 -0.04 8.19 -23.50
CA GLU A 215 -1.16 7.27 -23.54
C GLU A 215 -0.73 5.84 -23.25
N GLU A 216 0.35 5.38 -23.88
CA GLU A 216 0.89 4.05 -23.64
C GLU A 216 1.29 3.83 -22.19
N LEU A 217 1.96 4.81 -21.57
CA LEU A 217 2.32 4.78 -20.15
C LEU A 217 1.09 4.87 -19.23
N ALA A 218 -0.02 5.46 -19.68
CA ALA A 218 -1.27 5.44 -18.91
C ALA A 218 -1.92 4.06 -18.93
N VAL A 219 -1.94 3.40 -20.08
CA VAL A 219 -2.42 2.03 -20.24
C VAL A 219 -1.57 1.05 -19.41
N ASP A 220 -0.24 1.23 -19.44
CA ASP A 220 0.67 0.40 -18.66
C ASP A 220 0.44 0.57 -17.15
N GLU A 221 0.28 1.79 -16.65
CA GLU A 221 -0.10 2.06 -15.26
C GLU A 221 -1.41 1.35 -14.86
N GLN A 222 -2.41 1.36 -15.74
CA GLN A 222 -3.68 0.67 -15.51
C GLN A 222 -3.52 -0.84 -15.46
N ASN A 223 -2.69 -1.41 -16.33
CA ASN A 223 -2.39 -2.84 -16.33
C ASN A 223 -1.71 -3.28 -15.02
N VAL A 224 -0.77 -2.48 -14.52
CA VAL A 224 -0.14 -2.76 -13.23
C VAL A 224 -1.14 -2.70 -12.09
N TRP A 225 -2.03 -1.71 -12.05
CA TRP A 225 -3.11 -1.65 -11.06
C TRP A 225 -4.04 -2.86 -11.13
N THR A 226 -4.36 -3.34 -12.33
CA THR A 226 -5.17 -4.57 -12.50
C THR A 226 -4.47 -5.79 -11.91
N ARG A 227 -3.16 -5.93 -12.10
CA ARG A 227 -2.36 -7.01 -11.48
C ARG A 227 -2.33 -6.88 -9.96
N ILE A 228 -2.22 -5.66 -9.41
CA ILE A 228 -2.28 -5.40 -7.97
C ILE A 228 -3.63 -5.83 -7.41
N PHE A 229 -4.75 -5.45 -8.03
CA PHE A 229 -6.08 -5.86 -7.60
C PHE A 229 -6.24 -7.37 -7.65
N THR A 230 -5.74 -8.02 -8.69
CA THR A 230 -5.73 -9.50 -8.78
C THR A 230 -4.91 -10.12 -7.64
N MET A 231 -3.71 -9.60 -7.37
CA MET A 231 -2.85 -10.08 -6.26
C MET A 231 -3.52 -9.89 -4.89
N LEU A 232 -4.26 -8.80 -4.70
CA LEU A 232 -4.99 -8.53 -3.46
C LEU A 232 -6.33 -9.28 -3.38
N GLY A 233 -6.81 -9.87 -4.46
CA GLY A 233 -8.13 -10.49 -4.53
C GLY A 233 -9.28 -9.47 -4.57
N ILE A 234 -9.02 -8.23 -4.97
CA ILE A 234 -10.02 -7.16 -5.09
C ILE A 234 -10.64 -7.22 -6.49
N LYS A 235 -11.97 -7.28 -6.56
CA LYS A 235 -12.67 -7.23 -7.84
C LYS A 235 -12.55 -5.84 -8.46
N ASN A 236 -12.04 -5.77 -9.67
CA ASN A 236 -11.92 -4.52 -10.41
C ASN A 236 -13.19 -4.24 -11.22
N THR A 237 -14.18 -3.59 -10.61
CA THR A 237 -15.43 -3.21 -11.27
C THR A 237 -15.35 -1.88 -12.03
N THR A 238 -14.27 -1.12 -11.86
CA THR A 238 -14.14 0.24 -12.38
C THR A 238 -13.61 0.33 -13.80
N MET A 239 -13.04 -0.74 -14.34
CA MET A 239 -12.60 -0.77 -15.74
C MET A 239 -13.68 -1.26 -16.69
N LYS A 240 -14.83 -0.60 -16.72
CA LYS A 240 -15.73 -0.66 -17.88
C LYS A 240 -15.07 0.11 -19.03
N GLN A 241 -14.19 -0.54 -19.75
CA GLN A 241 -13.96 -0.13 -21.13
C GLN A 241 -15.23 -0.51 -21.90
N GLU A 242 -15.82 0.44 -22.60
CA GLU A 242 -17.07 0.32 -23.35
C GLU A 242 -17.12 -0.80 -24.42
N ARG A 243 -16.13 -1.69 -24.47
CA ARG A 243 -15.95 -2.75 -25.48
C ARG A 243 -15.52 -4.12 -24.94
N GLN A 244 -15.49 -4.34 -23.62
CA GLN A 244 -15.19 -5.70 -23.12
C GLN A 244 -16.47 -6.55 -23.13
N THR A 245 -16.35 -7.77 -23.68
CA THR A 245 -17.43 -8.76 -23.63
C THR A 245 -17.58 -9.29 -22.19
N GLU A 246 -18.80 -9.71 -21.82
CA GLU A 246 -19.08 -10.29 -20.49
C GLU A 246 -18.17 -11.48 -20.14
N ASP A 247 -17.72 -12.22 -21.16
CA ASP A 247 -16.83 -13.38 -20.99
C ASP A 247 -15.39 -12.96 -20.64
N GLU A 248 -14.90 -11.83 -21.16
CA GLU A 248 -13.58 -11.28 -20.78
C GLU A 248 -13.58 -10.76 -19.36
N ILE A 249 -14.67 -10.14 -18.91
CA ILE A 249 -14.83 -9.68 -17.53
C ILE A 249 -14.82 -10.87 -16.57
N LYS A 250 -15.56 -11.94 -16.88
CA LYS A 250 -15.58 -13.17 -16.07
C LYS A 250 -14.22 -13.87 -16.03
N ALA A 251 -13.46 -13.86 -17.12
CA ALA A 251 -12.12 -14.44 -17.18
C ALA A 251 -11.11 -13.67 -16.30
N GLN A 252 -11.24 -12.36 -16.17
CA GLN A 252 -10.37 -11.53 -15.30
C GLN A 252 -10.77 -11.61 -13.81
N GLU A 253 -12.06 -11.83 -13.50
CA GLU A 253 -12.53 -11.95 -12.12
C GLU A 253 -12.09 -13.27 -11.44
N ASN A 254 -11.86 -14.31 -12.21
CA ASN A 254 -11.61 -15.65 -11.68
C ASN A 254 -10.30 -15.75 -10.84
N PRO A 255 -9.13 -15.24 -11.26
CA PRO A 255 -7.91 -15.30 -10.46
C PRO A 255 -8.01 -14.47 -9.17
N ALA A 256 -8.60 -13.28 -9.24
CA ALA A 256 -8.76 -12.42 -8.05
C ALA A 256 -9.67 -13.08 -7.00
N SER A 257 -10.76 -13.72 -7.43
CA SER A 257 -11.68 -14.40 -6.52
C SER A 257 -11.03 -15.60 -5.83
N LEU A 258 -10.15 -16.33 -6.50
CA LEU A 258 -9.40 -17.45 -5.91
C LEU A 258 -8.41 -16.97 -4.83
N VAL A 259 -7.68 -15.90 -5.09
CA VAL A 259 -6.76 -15.29 -4.11
C VAL A 259 -7.52 -14.78 -2.89
N ALA A 260 -8.64 -14.07 -3.11
CA ALA A 260 -9.51 -13.61 -2.03
C ALA A 260 -10.05 -14.77 -1.19
N ALA A 261 -10.52 -15.84 -1.84
CA ALA A 261 -11.05 -17.03 -1.15
C ALA A 261 -9.99 -17.71 -0.31
N SER A 262 -8.77 -17.87 -0.79
CA SER A 262 -7.66 -18.46 -0.05
C SER A 262 -7.36 -17.66 1.23
N ALA A 263 -7.18 -16.36 1.11
CA ALA A 263 -6.87 -15.49 2.24
C ALA A 263 -8.01 -15.43 3.28
N LEU A 264 -9.27 -15.39 2.82
CA LEU A 264 -10.45 -15.40 3.70
C LEU A 264 -10.61 -16.76 4.41
N THR A 265 -10.34 -17.85 3.70
CA THR A 265 -10.44 -19.21 4.25
C THR A 265 -9.47 -19.42 5.40
N GLU A 266 -8.22 -18.97 5.29
CA GLU A 266 -7.24 -19.08 6.39
C GLU A 266 -7.70 -18.27 7.62
N ARG A 267 -8.24 -17.08 7.44
CA ARG A 267 -8.78 -16.27 8.55
C ARG A 267 -10.00 -16.91 9.20
N ARG A 268 -10.91 -17.51 8.40
CA ARG A 268 -12.08 -18.25 8.93
C ARG A 268 -11.67 -19.49 9.70
N LYS A 269 -10.71 -20.27 9.21
CA LYS A 269 -10.15 -21.42 9.95
C LYS A 269 -9.65 -21.01 11.34
N VAL A 270 -8.99 -19.86 11.42
CA VAL A 270 -8.49 -19.31 12.70
C VAL A 270 -9.65 -18.85 13.60
N ALA A 271 -10.65 -18.18 13.05
CA ALA A 271 -11.85 -17.80 13.81
C ALA A 271 -12.57 -19.03 14.38
N ASP A 272 -12.76 -20.07 13.58
CA ASP A 272 -13.37 -21.35 14.01
C ASP A 272 -12.52 -22.04 15.09
N GLU A 273 -11.19 -22.02 14.95
CA GLU A 273 -10.27 -22.57 15.93
C GLU A 273 -10.33 -21.80 17.26
N LEU A 274 -10.39 -20.45 17.22
CA LEU A 274 -10.56 -19.62 18.41
C LEU A 274 -11.91 -19.88 19.09
N ASN A 275 -12.99 -19.92 18.32
CA ASN A 275 -14.33 -20.19 18.84
C ASN A 275 -14.42 -21.56 19.50
N SER A 276 -13.83 -22.60 18.90
CA SER A 276 -13.88 -23.96 19.43
C SER A 276 -13.03 -24.17 20.70
N ARG A 277 -11.86 -23.50 20.76
CA ARG A 277 -10.90 -23.71 21.87
C ARG A 277 -11.10 -22.75 23.03
N PHE A 278 -11.48 -21.51 22.71
CA PHE A 278 -11.53 -20.41 23.67
C PHE A 278 -12.91 -19.78 23.76
N GLY A 279 -13.94 -20.39 23.19
CA GLY A 279 -15.31 -19.86 23.16
C GLY A 279 -15.85 -19.48 24.54
N GLN A 280 -15.46 -20.18 25.61
CA GLN A 280 -15.84 -19.83 26.98
C GLN A 280 -15.31 -18.47 27.49
N TYR A 281 -14.32 -17.89 26.82
CA TYR A 281 -13.73 -16.58 27.15
C TYR A 281 -14.16 -15.49 26.18
N LEU A 282 -14.97 -15.83 25.18
CA LEU A 282 -15.46 -14.90 24.16
C LEU A 282 -16.90 -14.50 24.48
N GLU A 283 -17.22 -13.23 24.32
CA GLU A 283 -18.60 -12.72 24.50
C GLU A 283 -19.54 -13.18 23.38
N ALA A 284 -18.99 -13.28 22.14
CA ALA A 284 -19.71 -13.75 20.97
C ALA A 284 -18.74 -14.48 20.02
N PRO A 285 -19.22 -15.34 19.12
CA PRO A 285 -18.39 -16.02 18.15
C PRO A 285 -17.68 -15.02 17.22
N ILE A 286 -16.37 -15.20 17.06
CA ILE A 286 -15.56 -14.41 16.14
C ILE A 286 -15.91 -14.84 14.71
N GLN A 287 -16.09 -13.88 13.81
CA GLN A 287 -16.33 -14.10 12.39
C GLN A 287 -15.42 -13.21 11.57
N VAL A 288 -15.07 -13.66 10.36
CA VAL A 288 -14.29 -12.86 9.42
C VAL A 288 -15.04 -12.75 8.11
N VAL A 289 -15.21 -11.51 7.68
CA VAL A 289 -15.92 -11.17 6.44
C VAL A 289 -15.03 -10.30 5.55
N TRP A 290 -15.33 -10.31 4.26
CA TRP A 290 -14.77 -9.35 3.34
C TRP A 290 -15.38 -7.98 3.61
N ARG A 291 -14.57 -6.93 3.74
CA ARG A 291 -15.06 -5.60 4.19
C ARG A 291 -16.09 -4.99 3.23
N GLN A 292 -15.88 -5.14 1.93
CA GLN A 292 -16.80 -4.61 0.91
C GLN A 292 -18.20 -5.23 1.00
N ASP A 293 -18.28 -6.55 1.22
CA ASP A 293 -19.57 -7.25 1.32
C ASP A 293 -20.37 -6.74 2.53
N ASN A 294 -19.70 -6.47 3.65
CA ASN A 294 -20.35 -6.00 4.86
C ASN A 294 -20.82 -4.53 4.78
N GLU A 295 -20.12 -3.69 4.02
CA GLU A 295 -20.53 -2.29 3.82
C GLU A 295 -21.72 -2.18 2.85
N SER A 296 -21.79 -3.01 1.80
CA SER A 296 -22.93 -3.06 0.89
C SER A 296 -24.21 -3.54 1.60
N ASP A 297 -24.10 -4.51 2.51
CA ASP A 297 -25.24 -4.99 3.28
C ASP A 297 -25.76 -3.96 4.29
N ASN A 298 -24.87 -3.25 4.98
CA ASN A 298 -25.25 -2.15 5.87
C ASN A 298 -25.90 -0.97 5.12
N TRP A 299 -25.42 -0.66 3.91
CA TRP A 299 -26.00 0.37 3.06
C TRP A 299 -27.44 -0.01 2.65
N ASN A 300 -27.64 -1.27 2.23
CA ASN A 300 -28.96 -1.82 1.87
C ASN A 300 -29.93 -1.85 3.07
N LEU A 301 -29.45 -2.23 4.26
CA LEU A 301 -30.25 -2.22 5.49
C LEU A 301 -30.67 -0.80 5.87
N SER A 302 -29.79 0.19 5.80
CA SER A 302 -30.12 1.57 6.11
C SER A 302 -31.13 2.18 5.12
N HIS A 303 -31.01 1.87 3.82
CA HIS A 303 -31.98 2.30 2.81
C HIS A 303 -33.33 1.62 2.97
N ASN A 304 -33.37 0.33 3.29
CA ASN A 304 -34.61 -0.39 3.58
C ASN A 304 -35.30 0.14 4.84
N MET A 305 -34.55 0.44 5.91
CA MET A 305 -35.14 1.07 7.11
C MET A 305 -35.70 2.46 6.84
N VAL A 306 -35.05 3.27 6.01
CA VAL A 306 -35.56 4.58 5.58
C VAL A 306 -36.82 4.45 4.73
N SER A 307 -36.90 3.46 3.84
CA SER A 307 -38.09 3.19 3.01
C SER A 307 -39.26 2.69 3.86
N ILE A 308 -39.03 1.81 4.83
CA ILE A 308 -40.05 1.32 5.78
C ILE A 308 -40.53 2.45 6.67
N ALA A 309 -39.65 3.33 7.17
CA ALA A 309 -40.02 4.46 7.97
C ALA A 309 -40.83 5.52 7.19
N LYS A 310 -40.62 5.66 5.89
CA LYS A 310 -41.42 6.50 5.00
C LYS A 310 -42.80 5.89 4.72
N ALA A 311 -42.87 4.56 4.52
CA ALA A 311 -44.13 3.86 4.31
C ALA A 311 -45.04 3.80 5.56
N ALA A 312 -44.44 3.86 6.77
CA ALA A 312 -45.17 3.88 8.02
C ALA A 312 -45.70 5.29 8.39
N LYS A 313 -45.31 6.34 7.66
CA LYS A 313 -45.76 7.73 7.85
C LYS A 313 -46.76 8.21 6.75
N ALA A 314 -47.00 7.38 5.74
CA ALA A 314 -48.01 7.57 4.73
C ALA A 314 -49.26 6.75 5.04
#